data_2b21e9d897cbe7d3d5a3f836aca13f2d
#
_entry.id   2b21e9d897cbe7d3d5a3f836aca13f2d
#
_cell.length_a   1.000
_cell.length_b   1.000
_cell.length_c   1.000
_cell.angle_alpha   90.00
_cell.angle_beta   90.00
_cell.angle_gamma   90.00
#
_symmetry.space_group_name_H-M   'P 1'
#
loop_
_entity.id
_entity.type
_entity.pdbx_description
1 polymer ?
#
loop_
_entity_poly.entity_id
_entity_poly.type
_entity_poly.pdbx_seq_one_letter_code
_entity_poly.pdbx_strand_id
1 'polypeptide(L)'
;MNGKQFLSGFLAGSSVILGALGYQVWKVDPYFHYHAPDTAAHSYTLNAERYQNDGIVKHFTYDAVITGSSMTSNFKASQMDALFNVHSVKTTFLGATPKETAMLIQAALKANPDITLVLRCIDMDALLCEPERMGAEPSATPSYLYDRNPFNDVNYLLRREVLMDRVLENHGSGITDFDTYSNWQSYWTYGIHSVAPEGIHA
;
A
#
# COMPACT_ATOMS: atom_id res chain seq x y z
N MET A 1 30.30 -33.21 -19.32
CA MET A 1 29.09 -32.43 -19.65
C MET A 1 29.47 -31.37 -20.66
N ASN A 2 28.79 -31.33 -21.80
CA ASN A 2 29.05 -30.34 -22.83
C ASN A 2 28.58 -28.95 -22.33
N GLY A 3 29.31 -27.87 -22.68
CA GLY A 3 28.96 -26.51 -22.24
C GLY A 3 27.51 -26.10 -22.55
N LYS A 4 26.97 -26.54 -23.66
CA LYS A 4 25.54 -26.32 -24.03
C LYS A 4 24.57 -27.00 -23.05
N GLN A 5 24.88 -28.27 -22.66
CA GLN A 5 24.05 -29.00 -21.71
C GLN A 5 24.10 -28.40 -20.32
N PHE A 6 25.27 -27.90 -19.89
CA PHE A 6 25.42 -27.17 -18.64
C PHE A 6 24.58 -25.89 -18.65
N LEU A 7 24.71 -25.08 -19.71
CA LEU A 7 23.95 -23.81 -19.82
C LEU A 7 22.45 -24.07 -19.84
N SER A 8 21.98 -25.04 -20.61
CA SER A 8 20.56 -25.40 -20.65
C SER A 8 20.05 -25.87 -19.29
N GLY A 9 20.81 -26.71 -18.59
CA GLY A 9 20.46 -27.19 -17.27
C GLY A 9 20.43 -26.03 -16.22
N PHE A 10 21.41 -25.15 -16.30
CA PHE A 10 21.46 -23.96 -15.42
C PHE A 10 20.28 -23.02 -15.66
N LEU A 11 19.97 -22.69 -16.92
CA LEU A 11 18.83 -21.84 -17.26
C LEU A 11 17.50 -22.48 -16.84
N ALA A 12 17.32 -23.76 -17.11
CA ALA A 12 16.11 -24.47 -16.69
C ALA A 12 15.96 -24.48 -15.16
N GLY A 13 17.01 -24.81 -14.43
CA GLY A 13 17.00 -24.82 -12.97
C GLY A 13 16.71 -23.43 -12.38
N SER A 14 17.37 -22.39 -12.90
CA SER A 14 17.15 -21.01 -12.47
C SER A 14 15.71 -20.56 -12.75
N SER A 15 15.15 -20.90 -13.92
CA SER A 15 13.77 -20.56 -14.25
C SER A 15 12.75 -21.23 -13.32
N VAL A 16 12.99 -22.49 -12.94
CA VAL A 16 12.13 -23.19 -11.97
C VAL A 16 12.18 -22.52 -10.60
N ILE A 17 13.39 -22.17 -10.11
CA ILE A 17 13.54 -21.50 -8.81
C ILE A 17 12.86 -20.14 -8.82
N LEU A 18 13.14 -19.30 -9.82
CA LEU A 18 12.52 -17.97 -9.93
C LEU A 18 11.00 -18.07 -10.08
N GLY A 19 10.51 -19.03 -10.84
CA GLY A 19 9.08 -19.29 -10.97
C GLY A 19 8.43 -19.71 -9.65
N ALA A 20 9.09 -20.56 -8.86
CA ALA A 20 8.61 -20.96 -7.54
C ALA A 20 8.58 -19.78 -6.55
N LEU A 21 9.61 -18.95 -6.55
CA LEU A 21 9.67 -17.75 -5.69
C LEU A 21 8.59 -16.74 -6.09
N GLY A 22 8.45 -16.46 -7.39
CA GLY A 22 7.39 -15.56 -7.88
C GLY A 22 5.99 -16.09 -7.56
N TYR A 23 5.78 -17.41 -7.66
CA TYR A 23 4.52 -18.04 -7.28
C TYR A 23 4.21 -17.86 -5.79
N GLN A 24 5.20 -17.94 -4.89
CA GLN A 24 4.99 -17.68 -3.46
C GLN A 24 4.58 -16.23 -3.20
N VAL A 25 5.25 -15.27 -3.85
CA VAL A 25 4.86 -13.86 -3.74
C VAL A 25 3.44 -13.65 -4.26
N TRP A 26 3.11 -14.20 -5.42
CA TRP A 26 1.77 -14.13 -6.00
C TRP A 26 0.70 -14.74 -5.08
N LYS A 27 1.00 -15.87 -4.45
CA LYS A 27 0.07 -16.58 -3.57
C LYS A 27 -0.23 -15.83 -2.29
N VAL A 28 0.79 -15.24 -1.66
CA VAL A 28 0.62 -14.44 -0.43
C VAL A 28 0.10 -13.05 -0.74
N ASP A 29 0.62 -12.46 -1.83
CA ASP A 29 0.29 -11.12 -2.33
C ASP A 29 0.25 -10.04 -1.24
N PRO A 30 1.38 -9.78 -0.56
CA PRO A 30 1.40 -8.93 0.63
C PRO A 30 1.02 -7.47 0.36
N TYR A 31 0.98 -7.07 -0.91
CA TYR A 31 0.57 -5.72 -1.32
C TYR A 31 -0.79 -5.70 -2.04
N PHE A 32 -1.50 -6.82 -2.07
CA PHE A 32 -2.85 -6.92 -2.66
C PHE A 32 -2.89 -6.58 -4.15
N HIS A 33 -1.78 -6.76 -4.86
CA HIS A 33 -1.69 -6.36 -6.26
C HIS A 33 -2.55 -7.23 -7.19
N TYR A 34 -2.65 -8.52 -6.88
CA TYR A 34 -3.38 -9.50 -7.70
C TYR A 34 -4.74 -9.88 -7.15
N HIS A 35 -4.91 -9.86 -5.83
CA HIS A 35 -6.16 -10.31 -5.20
C HIS A 35 -6.36 -9.68 -3.81
N ALA A 36 -7.58 -9.83 -3.29
CA ALA A 36 -7.89 -9.49 -1.92
C ALA A 36 -7.06 -10.34 -0.92
N PRO A 37 -6.77 -9.82 0.29
CA PRO A 37 -6.03 -10.55 1.30
C PRO A 37 -6.74 -11.84 1.72
N ASP A 38 -6.03 -12.96 1.71
CA ASP A 38 -6.50 -14.21 2.32
C ASP A 38 -6.14 -14.21 3.82
N THR A 39 -6.96 -13.55 4.60
CA THR A 39 -6.75 -13.40 6.07
C THR A 39 -6.95 -14.71 6.83
N ALA A 40 -7.51 -15.75 6.21
CA ALA A 40 -7.61 -17.07 6.82
C ALA A 40 -6.28 -17.83 6.77
N ALA A 41 -5.47 -17.59 5.74
CA ALA A 41 -4.21 -18.28 5.53
C ALA A 41 -2.98 -17.45 5.94
N HIS A 42 -3.06 -16.12 5.90
CA HIS A 42 -1.93 -15.23 6.05
C HIS A 42 -2.26 -14.02 6.94
N SER A 43 -1.24 -13.52 7.65
CA SER A 43 -1.31 -12.24 8.36
C SER A 43 -0.76 -11.13 7.45
N TYR A 44 -1.47 -10.01 7.39
CA TYR A 44 -1.08 -8.86 6.59
C TYR A 44 -0.83 -7.64 7.47
N THR A 45 -0.05 -6.70 6.97
CA THR A 45 0.20 -5.41 7.62
C THR A 45 -0.03 -4.28 6.63
N LEU A 46 -0.59 -3.17 7.10
CA LEU A 46 -0.88 -1.97 6.29
C LEU A 46 0.20 -0.89 6.54
N ASN A 47 1.45 -1.19 6.22
CA ASN A 47 2.59 -0.31 6.50
C ASN A 47 3.49 -0.05 5.27
N ALA A 48 3.00 -0.36 4.08
CA ALA A 48 3.69 -0.13 2.81
C ALA A 48 2.78 0.62 1.84
N GLU A 49 2.35 1.83 2.24
CA GLU A 49 1.26 2.59 1.63
C GLU A 49 1.39 2.71 0.10
N ARG A 50 2.58 3.11 -0.41
CA ARG A 50 2.80 3.28 -1.85
C ARG A 50 2.70 1.99 -2.65
N TYR A 51 2.96 0.85 -2.01
CA TYR A 51 2.84 -0.47 -2.62
C TYR A 51 1.45 -1.07 -2.47
N GLN A 52 0.75 -0.77 -1.36
CA GLN A 52 -0.51 -1.40 -1.00
C GLN A 52 -1.74 -0.61 -1.45
N ASN A 53 -1.65 0.71 -1.54
CA ASN A 53 -2.81 1.56 -1.79
C ASN A 53 -3.52 1.23 -3.11
N ASP A 54 -2.79 0.89 -4.17
CA ASP A 54 -3.38 0.47 -5.44
C ASP A 54 -4.16 -0.85 -5.30
N GLY A 55 -3.58 -1.82 -4.59
CA GLY A 55 -4.24 -3.09 -4.31
C GLY A 55 -5.48 -2.92 -3.40
N ILE A 56 -5.38 -2.07 -2.37
CA ILE A 56 -6.51 -1.78 -1.49
C ILE A 56 -7.70 -1.24 -2.29
N VAL A 57 -7.49 -0.23 -3.14
CA VAL A 57 -8.60 0.34 -3.92
C VAL A 57 -9.14 -0.60 -4.99
N LYS A 58 -8.38 -1.59 -5.42
CA LYS A 58 -8.82 -2.58 -6.42
C LYS A 58 -9.56 -3.77 -5.83
N HIS A 59 -9.19 -4.21 -4.62
CA HIS A 59 -9.58 -5.53 -4.13
C HIS A 59 -10.33 -5.53 -2.80
N PHE A 60 -10.40 -4.39 -2.09
CA PHE A 60 -11.18 -4.30 -0.86
C PHE A 60 -12.62 -3.88 -1.17
N THR A 61 -13.52 -4.16 -0.23
CA THR A 61 -14.90 -3.69 -0.29
C THR A 61 -15.01 -2.37 0.47
N TYR A 62 -15.47 -1.32 -0.18
CA TYR A 62 -15.66 0.01 0.41
C TYR A 62 -16.56 0.85 -0.50
N ASP A 63 -17.13 1.93 0.03
CA ASP A 63 -17.86 2.95 -0.71
C ASP A 63 -17.35 4.38 -0.40
N ALA A 64 -16.31 4.49 0.41
CA ALA A 64 -15.67 5.75 0.74
C ALA A 64 -14.14 5.63 0.83
N VAL A 65 -13.42 6.71 0.54
CA VAL A 65 -11.97 6.76 0.55
C VAL A 65 -11.46 7.93 1.37
N ILE A 66 -10.51 7.67 2.27
CA ILE A 66 -9.73 8.69 2.98
C ILE A 66 -8.34 8.72 2.35
N THR A 67 -7.91 9.86 1.79
CA THR A 67 -6.60 9.98 1.17
C THR A 67 -5.95 11.34 1.45
N GLY A 68 -4.63 11.37 1.38
CA GLY A 68 -3.82 12.55 1.65
C GLY A 68 -2.42 12.17 2.10
N SER A 69 -1.75 13.06 2.82
CA SER A 69 -0.41 12.85 3.33
C SER A 69 -0.40 12.07 4.66
N SER A 70 0.78 12.03 5.29
CA SER A 70 0.97 11.48 6.63
C SER A 70 0.08 12.09 7.70
N MET A 71 -0.33 13.35 7.56
CA MET A 71 -1.27 14.00 8.49
C MET A 71 -2.64 13.34 8.42
N THR A 72 -3.06 12.92 7.23
CA THR A 72 -4.31 12.20 7.00
C THR A 72 -4.30 10.79 7.61
N SER A 73 -3.13 10.21 7.80
CA SER A 73 -3.01 8.91 8.46
C SER A 73 -3.57 8.90 9.89
N ASN A 74 -3.68 10.08 10.51
CA ASN A 74 -4.27 10.25 11.84
C ASN A 74 -5.80 10.10 11.87
N PHE A 75 -6.49 10.18 10.74
CA PHE A 75 -7.92 9.98 10.70
C PHE A 75 -8.28 8.50 10.84
N LYS A 76 -9.35 8.24 11.55
CA LYS A 76 -9.87 6.89 11.74
C LYS A 76 -10.98 6.62 10.73
N ALA A 77 -10.87 5.51 10.03
CA ALA A 77 -11.90 5.05 9.11
C ALA A 77 -13.23 4.82 9.84
N SER A 78 -13.20 4.20 11.01
CA SER A 78 -14.40 3.96 11.84
C SER A 78 -15.16 5.23 12.22
N GLN A 79 -14.45 6.35 12.43
CA GLN A 79 -15.10 7.64 12.71
C GLN A 79 -15.79 8.20 11.46
N MET A 80 -15.17 8.11 10.31
CA MET A 80 -15.78 8.50 9.04
C MET A 80 -17.02 7.66 8.74
N ASP A 81 -16.92 6.35 8.93
CA ASP A 81 -18.00 5.39 8.73
C ASP A 81 -19.20 5.74 9.60
N ALA A 82 -18.96 6.00 10.89
CA ALA A 82 -20.03 6.36 11.83
C ALA A 82 -20.68 7.72 11.52
N LEU A 83 -19.90 8.71 11.06
CA LEU A 83 -20.40 10.06 10.78
C LEU A 83 -21.19 10.15 9.48
N PHE A 84 -20.78 9.41 8.46
CA PHE A 84 -21.35 9.51 7.11
C PHE A 84 -22.13 8.27 6.68
N ASN A 85 -22.21 7.24 7.52
CA ASN A 85 -22.84 5.95 7.22
C ASN A 85 -22.29 5.32 5.94
N VAL A 86 -20.96 5.21 5.88
CA VAL A 86 -20.19 4.64 4.78
C VAL A 86 -19.29 3.54 5.30
N HIS A 87 -18.61 2.84 4.38
CA HIS A 87 -17.53 1.90 4.67
C HIS A 87 -16.25 2.37 3.99
N SER A 88 -15.33 2.93 4.76
CA SER A 88 -14.18 3.62 4.21
C SER A 88 -12.89 2.82 4.27
N VAL A 89 -12.05 3.01 3.25
CA VAL A 89 -10.64 2.61 3.26
C VAL A 89 -9.76 3.85 3.39
N LYS A 90 -8.65 3.71 4.14
CA LYS A 90 -7.67 4.78 4.30
C LYS A 90 -6.43 4.46 3.46
N THR A 91 -6.16 5.33 2.49
CA THR A 91 -5.12 5.18 1.48
C THR A 91 -4.26 6.45 1.41
N THR A 92 -3.47 6.64 2.44
CA THR A 92 -2.58 7.80 2.59
C THR A 92 -1.18 7.51 2.07
N PHE A 93 -0.35 8.55 1.91
CA PHE A 93 1.06 8.41 1.56
C PHE A 93 1.91 9.29 2.46
N LEU A 94 3.02 8.79 2.94
CA LEU A 94 4.02 9.62 3.61
C LEU A 94 4.58 10.64 2.61
N GLY A 95 4.43 11.95 2.89
CA GLY A 95 4.85 13.00 1.97
C GLY A 95 4.13 12.95 0.62
N ALA A 96 2.81 12.74 0.64
CA ALA A 96 1.98 12.63 -0.56
C ALA A 96 2.16 13.85 -1.48
N THR A 97 2.26 13.58 -2.77
CA THR A 97 2.19 14.62 -3.79
C THR A 97 0.77 14.73 -4.36
N PRO A 98 0.40 15.88 -4.95
CA PRO A 98 -0.89 16.04 -5.62
C PRO A 98 -1.15 14.99 -6.68
N LYS A 99 -0.12 14.62 -7.42
CA LYS A 99 -0.19 13.60 -8.47
C LYS A 99 -0.44 12.21 -7.93
N GLU A 100 0.26 11.81 -6.87
CA GLU A 100 0.07 10.50 -6.23
C GLU A 100 -1.37 10.34 -5.72
N THR A 101 -1.88 11.35 -5.01
CA THR A 101 -3.27 11.32 -4.52
C THR A 101 -4.29 11.33 -5.65
N ALA A 102 -4.03 12.08 -6.74
CA ALA A 102 -4.92 12.09 -7.90
C ALA A 102 -4.93 10.75 -8.63
N MET A 103 -3.76 10.12 -8.81
CA MET A 103 -3.66 8.79 -9.41
C MET A 103 -4.44 7.75 -8.60
N LEU A 104 -4.31 7.79 -7.29
CA LEU A 104 -5.03 6.88 -6.39
C LEU A 104 -6.55 7.06 -6.46
N ILE A 105 -7.03 8.32 -6.40
CA ILE A 105 -8.46 8.60 -6.53
C ILE A 105 -8.99 8.11 -7.89
N GLN A 106 -8.23 8.34 -8.97
CA GLN A 106 -8.60 7.82 -10.28
C GLN A 106 -8.64 6.29 -10.33
N ALA A 107 -7.68 5.62 -9.70
CA ALA A 107 -7.66 4.18 -9.60
C ALA A 107 -8.88 3.66 -8.80
N ALA A 108 -9.19 4.29 -7.66
CA ALA A 108 -10.34 3.97 -6.83
C ALA A 108 -11.67 4.11 -7.59
N LEU A 109 -11.90 5.27 -8.21
CA LEU A 109 -13.13 5.53 -8.99
C LEU A 109 -13.28 4.60 -10.21
N LYS A 110 -12.16 4.13 -10.75
CA LYS A 110 -12.19 3.17 -11.86
C LYS A 110 -12.45 1.75 -11.39
N ALA A 111 -11.93 1.37 -10.23
CA ALA A 111 -12.13 0.05 -9.66
C ALA A 111 -13.52 -0.11 -9.02
N ASN A 112 -14.00 0.94 -8.37
CA ASN A 112 -15.29 0.96 -7.71
C ASN A 112 -16.10 2.20 -8.13
N PRO A 113 -17.08 2.05 -9.04
CA PRO A 113 -17.95 3.15 -9.46
C PRO A 113 -18.96 3.57 -8.39
N ASP A 114 -19.16 2.77 -7.35
CA ASP A 114 -20.16 3.00 -6.29
C ASP A 114 -19.60 3.85 -5.13
N ILE A 115 -18.42 4.44 -5.28
CA ILE A 115 -17.85 5.37 -4.30
C ILE A 115 -18.79 6.57 -4.14
N THR A 116 -19.23 6.79 -2.90
CA THR A 116 -20.14 7.88 -2.53
C THR A 116 -19.40 9.07 -1.90
N LEU A 117 -18.23 8.83 -1.29
CA LEU A 117 -17.51 9.85 -0.56
C LEU A 117 -15.99 9.71 -0.71
N VAL A 118 -15.31 10.81 -0.98
CA VAL A 118 -13.85 10.91 -0.96
C VAL A 118 -13.44 12.05 -0.01
N LEU A 119 -12.77 11.70 1.07
CA LEU A 119 -12.14 12.66 1.99
C LEU A 119 -10.67 12.82 1.57
N ARG A 120 -10.37 13.92 0.89
CA ARG A 120 -8.99 14.27 0.51
C ARG A 120 -8.47 15.41 1.39
N CYS A 121 -7.43 15.13 2.17
CA CYS A 121 -6.71 16.19 2.87
C CYS A 121 -5.65 16.81 1.98
N ILE A 122 -5.52 18.13 2.06
CA ILE A 122 -4.56 18.91 1.28
C ILE A 122 -3.68 19.69 2.27
N ASP A 123 -2.41 19.32 2.31
CA ASP A 123 -1.41 19.99 3.14
C ASP A 123 -0.80 21.19 2.41
N MET A 124 -0.15 22.08 3.15
CA MET A 124 0.56 23.22 2.56
C MET A 124 1.64 22.78 1.58
N ASP A 125 2.39 21.70 1.89
CA ASP A 125 3.42 21.17 1.00
C ASP A 125 2.83 20.68 -0.33
N ALA A 126 1.62 20.15 -0.31
CA ALA A 126 0.92 19.74 -1.53
C ALA A 126 0.51 20.93 -2.39
N LEU A 127 0.20 22.09 -1.77
CA LEU A 127 -0.14 23.32 -2.49
C LEU A 127 1.08 24.00 -3.12
N LEU A 128 2.26 23.82 -2.53
CA LEU A 128 3.52 24.42 -2.98
C LEU A 128 4.33 23.49 -3.89
N CYS A 129 3.91 22.26 -4.04
CA CYS A 129 4.59 21.24 -4.83
C CYS A 129 4.25 21.38 -6.33
N GLU A 130 5.23 21.08 -7.18
CA GLU A 130 5.00 20.92 -8.61
C GLU A 130 3.87 19.89 -8.86
N PRO A 131 2.81 20.24 -9.65
CA PRO A 131 1.64 19.38 -9.83
C PRO A 131 1.95 17.97 -10.32
N GLU A 132 2.97 17.82 -11.15
CA GLU A 132 3.39 16.57 -11.76
C GLU A 132 4.46 15.83 -10.95
N ARG A 133 4.86 16.36 -9.81
CA ARG A 133 5.86 15.72 -8.95
C ARG A 133 5.34 14.39 -8.43
N MET A 134 6.18 13.36 -8.49
CA MET A 134 6.01 12.08 -7.82
C MET A 134 6.90 12.02 -6.58
N GLY A 135 6.61 11.11 -5.67
CA GLY A 135 7.49 10.85 -4.54
C GLY A 135 8.90 10.50 -5.01
N ALA A 136 9.92 11.01 -4.32
CA ALA A 136 11.32 10.75 -4.64
C ALA A 136 11.83 9.48 -3.96
N GLU A 137 12.90 8.87 -4.54
CA GLU A 137 13.59 7.76 -3.87
C GLU A 137 14.09 8.16 -2.47
N PRO A 138 14.06 7.24 -1.46
CA PRO A 138 13.62 5.84 -1.55
C PRO A 138 12.11 5.64 -1.48
N SER A 139 11.33 6.70 -1.40
CA SER A 139 9.87 6.68 -1.23
C SER A 139 9.12 6.86 -2.56
N ALA A 140 9.72 6.52 -3.68
CA ALA A 140 9.07 6.63 -4.98
C ALA A 140 7.87 5.69 -5.09
N THR A 141 6.80 6.19 -5.69
CA THR A 141 5.62 5.37 -5.98
C THR A 141 5.96 4.35 -7.06
N PRO A 142 5.75 3.05 -6.82
CA PRO A 142 6.05 1.99 -7.77
C PRO A 142 5.04 2.01 -8.92
N SER A 143 5.30 2.82 -9.94
CA SER A 143 4.37 3.06 -11.05
C SER A 143 3.92 1.78 -11.76
N TYR A 144 4.76 0.73 -11.74
CA TYR A 144 4.43 -0.57 -12.31
C TYR A 144 3.25 -1.28 -11.62
N LEU A 145 2.94 -0.95 -10.35
CA LEU A 145 1.76 -1.49 -9.66
C LEU A 145 0.46 -0.78 -10.10
N TYR A 146 0.57 0.43 -10.66
CA TYR A 146 -0.56 1.27 -11.05
C TYR A 146 -0.88 1.18 -12.55
N ASP A 147 -0.14 0.40 -13.31
CA ASP A 147 -0.40 0.16 -14.73
C ASP A 147 -1.15 -1.16 -14.98
N ARG A 148 -1.19 -1.63 -16.21
CA ARG A 148 -1.82 -2.90 -16.61
C ARG A 148 -0.84 -3.82 -17.34
N ASN A 149 0.44 -3.55 -17.25
CA ASN A 149 1.44 -4.32 -17.96
C ASN A 149 1.98 -5.47 -17.07
N PRO A 150 1.54 -6.71 -17.26
CA PRO A 150 1.97 -7.83 -16.43
C PRO A 150 3.46 -8.19 -16.59
N PHE A 151 4.13 -7.66 -17.62
CA PHE A 151 5.54 -7.98 -17.85
C PHE A 151 6.48 -7.19 -16.91
N ASN A 152 6.05 -6.09 -16.35
CA ASN A 152 6.85 -5.34 -15.37
C ASN A 152 6.56 -5.75 -13.92
N ASP A 153 5.55 -6.60 -13.69
CA ASP A 153 5.24 -7.19 -12.37
C ASP A 153 6.38 -8.06 -11.83
N VAL A 154 7.32 -8.45 -12.67
CA VAL A 154 8.55 -9.10 -12.24
C VAL A 154 9.28 -8.31 -11.15
N ASN A 155 9.17 -6.97 -11.18
CA ASN A 155 9.71 -6.08 -10.16
C ASN A 155 9.05 -6.28 -8.79
N TYR A 156 7.80 -6.71 -8.75
CA TYR A 156 7.09 -7.09 -7.53
C TYR A 156 7.39 -8.53 -7.15
N LEU A 157 7.19 -9.47 -8.08
CA LEU A 157 7.29 -10.91 -7.84
C LEU A 157 8.67 -11.38 -7.39
N LEU A 158 9.74 -10.69 -7.82
CA LEU A 158 11.12 -11.04 -7.49
C LEU A 158 11.82 -10.00 -6.60
N ARG A 159 11.07 -9.08 -6.02
CA ARG A 159 11.63 -8.09 -5.10
C ARG A 159 12.06 -8.77 -3.81
N ARG A 160 13.34 -8.61 -3.48
CA ARG A 160 13.94 -9.26 -2.30
C ARG A 160 13.20 -8.92 -1.01
N GLU A 161 12.86 -7.64 -0.79
CA GLU A 161 12.16 -7.16 0.41
C GLU A 161 10.76 -7.80 0.53
N VAL A 162 10.04 -7.93 -0.58
CA VAL A 162 8.73 -8.59 -0.61
C VAL A 162 8.86 -10.06 -0.25
N LEU A 163 9.80 -10.76 -0.89
CA LEU A 163 9.99 -12.18 -0.68
C LEU A 163 10.49 -12.50 0.73
N MET A 164 11.52 -11.80 1.20
CA MET A 164 12.14 -12.09 2.49
C MET A 164 11.26 -11.60 3.64
N ASP A 165 10.92 -10.31 3.66
CA ASP A 165 10.31 -9.68 4.83
C ASP A 165 8.81 -9.95 4.94
N ARG A 166 8.14 -10.24 3.82
CA ARG A 166 6.68 -10.36 3.78
C ARG A 166 6.18 -11.76 3.55
N VAL A 167 6.90 -12.56 2.76
CA VAL A 167 6.46 -13.90 2.37
C VAL A 167 7.12 -15.00 3.21
N LEU A 168 8.45 -14.94 3.38
CA LEU A 168 9.19 -16.00 4.07
C LEU A 168 9.24 -15.79 5.59
N GLU A 169 9.44 -14.58 6.06
CA GLU A 169 9.55 -14.28 7.49
C GLU A 169 8.20 -14.01 8.16
N ASN A 170 7.17 -13.71 7.37
CA ASN A 170 5.79 -13.48 7.80
C ASN A 170 5.71 -12.65 9.12
N HIS A 171 6.35 -11.51 9.14
CA HIS A 171 6.30 -10.59 10.28
C HIS A 171 4.94 -9.92 10.37
N GLY A 172 3.94 -10.69 10.79
CA GLY A 172 2.56 -10.26 10.97
C GLY A 172 2.32 -9.33 12.17
N SER A 173 3.37 -8.71 12.70
CA SER A 173 3.23 -7.69 13.74
C SER A 173 3.19 -6.31 13.11
N GLY A 174 2.01 -5.74 12.96
CA GLY A 174 1.85 -4.41 12.39
C GLY A 174 0.41 -3.97 12.36
N ILE A 175 0.17 -2.89 11.65
CA ILE A 175 -1.16 -2.32 11.49
C ILE A 175 -1.99 -3.22 10.59
N THR A 176 -3.14 -3.61 11.09
CA THR A 176 -4.06 -4.54 10.42
C THR A 176 -5.40 -3.91 10.11
N ASP A 177 -5.59 -2.63 10.47
CA ASP A 177 -6.84 -1.89 10.28
C ASP A 177 -6.57 -0.47 9.78
N PHE A 178 -7.63 0.23 9.38
CA PHE A 178 -7.57 1.61 8.90
C PHE A 178 -7.73 2.67 10.01
N ASP A 179 -7.83 2.27 11.25
CA ASP A 179 -7.90 3.18 12.40
C ASP A 179 -6.54 3.47 13.02
N THR A 180 -5.60 2.54 12.85
CA THR A 180 -4.25 2.67 13.39
C THR A 180 -3.31 3.27 12.35
N TYR A 181 -2.29 4.00 12.79
CA TYR A 181 -1.26 4.52 11.89
C TYR A 181 0.04 3.78 12.05
N SER A 182 0.75 3.64 10.92
CA SER A 182 1.99 2.91 10.88
C SER A 182 3.12 3.64 11.65
N ASN A 183 3.84 4.47 10.98
CA ASN A 183 5.10 5.02 11.50
C ASN A 183 4.91 6.23 12.43
N TRP A 184 3.71 6.80 12.49
CA TRP A 184 3.42 8.01 13.24
C TRP A 184 2.97 7.76 14.67
N GLN A 185 2.63 6.54 15.03
CA GLN A 185 2.24 6.21 16.39
C GLN A 185 3.36 6.57 17.38
N SER A 186 4.62 6.33 17.04
CA SER A 186 5.76 6.74 17.86
C SER A 186 5.91 8.26 17.93
N TYR A 187 5.70 8.95 16.82
CA TYR A 187 5.74 10.42 16.77
C TYR A 187 4.67 11.04 17.68
N TRP A 188 3.44 10.59 17.56
CA TRP A 188 2.35 11.04 18.44
C TRP A 188 2.59 10.66 19.90
N THR A 189 3.12 9.47 20.16
CA THR A 189 3.44 9.04 21.52
C THR A 189 4.54 9.91 22.17
N TYR A 190 5.55 10.31 21.40
CA TYR A 190 6.68 11.10 21.92
C TYR A 190 6.54 12.61 21.70
N GLY A 191 5.66 13.06 20.83
CA GLY A 191 5.46 14.47 20.50
C GLY A 191 4.18 15.06 21.09
N ILE A 192 3.24 15.34 20.23
CA ILE A 192 2.02 16.08 20.56
C ILE A 192 1.09 15.30 21.50
N HIS A 193 1.08 13.98 21.37
CA HIS A 193 0.19 13.13 22.17
C HIS A 193 0.50 13.17 23.68
N SER A 194 1.74 13.40 24.05
CA SER A 194 2.12 13.58 25.47
C SER A 194 1.62 14.90 26.06
N VAL A 195 1.18 15.82 25.21
CA VAL A 195 0.79 17.18 25.63
C VAL A 195 -0.73 17.36 25.63
N ALA A 196 -1.49 16.53 24.94
CA ALA A 196 -2.86 16.89 24.65
C ALA A 196 -3.96 15.83 24.65
N PRO A 197 -3.88 14.67 25.29
CA PRO A 197 -5.03 13.76 25.25
C PRO A 197 -6.28 14.35 25.91
N GLU A 198 -6.14 15.20 26.88
CA GLU A 198 -7.27 15.76 27.64
C GLU A 198 -7.71 17.15 27.18
N GLY A 199 -6.84 17.90 26.51
CA GLY A 199 -7.12 19.24 26.02
C GLY A 199 -7.78 19.31 24.65
N ILE A 200 -7.71 18.24 23.87
CA ILE A 200 -8.34 18.16 22.53
C ILE A 200 -9.78 17.62 22.62
N HIS A 201 -10.14 17.02 23.73
CA HIS A 201 -11.48 16.47 23.97
C HIS A 201 -12.40 17.35 24.81
N ALA A 202 -11.95 18.55 25.12
CA ALA A 202 -12.78 19.52 25.86
C ALA A 202 -13.63 20.39 24.96
#